data_ecd9a9f5187e5c935be34d73492f7405
#
_entry.id   ecd9a9f5187e5c935be34d73492f7405
#
_cell.length_a   1.000
_cell.length_b   1.000
_cell.length_c   1.000
_cell.angle_alpha   90.00
_cell.angle_beta   90.00
_cell.angle_gamma   90.00
#
_symmetry.space_group_name_H-M   'P 1'
#
loop_
_entity.id
_entity.type
_entity.pdbx_description
1 polymer ?
#
loop_
_entity_poly.entity_id
_entity_poly.type
_entity_poly.pdbx_seq_one_letter_code
_entity_poly.pdbx_strand_id
1 'polypeptide(L)'
;MKYVMCAHRDYGIDLYDNLKKQFDFTLIKSKNALKFNTIKKINPSIIFFPDWSWKVPEKIVNNFTCVCFHEAPLPKFRGGSPIQNQIIRGITKTKTTAFVMNEQIDAGDIILQKNLSLEGSIQEIFSRMYENDYSLILKIINGKYKRRKQSGKPTSYSRRKPKDSELKSLNHSKNYLYNFIRMLEDPYPNAFVRIGKQKLIFKKAIYNNKKLSAEVEIE
;
A
#
# COMPACT_ATOMS: atom_id res chain seq x y z
N MET A 1 13.79 -23.21 3.97
CA MET A 1 12.71 -22.86 3.00
C MET A 1 13.12 -21.57 2.31
N LYS A 2 12.91 -21.48 0.98
CA LYS A 2 13.19 -20.28 0.19
C LYS A 2 11.95 -19.39 0.09
N TYR A 3 12.14 -18.10 0.17
CA TYR A 3 11.09 -17.11 0.01
C TYR A 3 11.48 -16.08 -1.05
N VAL A 4 10.49 -15.48 -1.69
CA VAL A 4 10.70 -14.33 -2.57
C VAL A 4 9.94 -13.15 -2.00
N MET A 5 10.54 -11.97 -2.00
CA MET A 5 9.89 -10.72 -1.69
C MET A 5 9.88 -9.83 -2.93
N CYS A 6 8.70 -9.35 -3.31
CA CYS A 6 8.50 -8.41 -4.40
C CYS A 6 8.17 -7.04 -3.79
N ALA A 7 9.14 -6.12 -3.81
CA ALA A 7 9.01 -4.78 -3.25
C ALA A 7 9.87 -3.79 -4.03
N HIS A 8 9.47 -2.52 -4.08
CA HIS A 8 10.19 -1.49 -4.84
C HIS A 8 10.37 -0.16 -4.11
N ARG A 9 9.62 0.12 -3.04
CA ARG A 9 9.80 1.30 -2.18
C ARG A 9 10.66 0.97 -0.98
N ASP A 10 11.20 2.01 -0.36
CA ASP A 10 12.16 1.89 0.74
C ASP A 10 11.64 1.01 1.87
N TYR A 11 10.40 1.22 2.36
CA TYR A 11 9.86 0.42 3.45
C TYR A 11 9.80 -1.09 3.15
N GLY A 12 9.50 -1.45 1.89
CA GLY A 12 9.45 -2.85 1.47
C GLY A 12 10.85 -3.44 1.29
N ILE A 13 11.85 -2.62 0.93
CA ILE A 13 13.25 -3.00 0.86
C ILE A 13 13.81 -3.20 2.27
N ASP A 14 13.51 -2.29 3.19
CA ASP A 14 13.92 -2.40 4.60
C ASP A 14 13.33 -3.66 5.25
N LEU A 15 12.08 -3.98 4.90
CA LEU A 15 11.42 -5.21 5.33
C LEU A 15 12.18 -6.46 4.87
N TYR A 16 12.59 -6.49 3.58
CA TYR A 16 13.44 -7.53 3.05
C TYR A 16 14.80 -7.59 3.77
N ASP A 17 15.47 -6.45 3.97
CA ASP A 17 16.80 -6.38 4.57
C ASP A 17 16.82 -6.90 6.02
N ASN A 18 15.73 -6.72 6.75
CA ASN A 18 15.58 -7.28 8.08
C ASN A 18 15.25 -8.78 8.07
N LEU A 19 14.34 -9.22 7.20
CA LEU A 19 13.93 -10.62 7.15
C LEU A 19 14.99 -11.54 6.58
N LYS A 20 15.82 -11.09 5.62
CA LYS A 20 16.93 -11.90 5.06
C LYS A 20 18.00 -12.25 6.08
N LYS A 21 18.07 -11.56 7.21
CA LYS A 21 18.99 -11.89 8.33
C LYS A 21 18.63 -13.20 9.02
N GLN A 22 17.39 -13.64 8.90
CA GLN A 22 16.84 -14.81 9.60
C GLN A 22 16.31 -15.89 8.64
N PHE A 23 15.97 -15.53 7.40
CA PHE A 23 15.35 -16.41 6.43
C PHE A 23 15.98 -16.27 5.04
N ASP A 24 15.93 -17.33 4.24
CA ASP A 24 16.44 -17.35 2.86
C ASP A 24 15.46 -16.62 1.91
N PHE A 25 15.64 -15.30 1.80
CA PHE A 25 14.86 -14.42 0.93
C PHE A 25 15.62 -14.01 -0.32
N THR A 26 14.95 -14.02 -1.46
CA THR A 26 15.38 -13.36 -2.71
C THR A 26 14.50 -12.15 -2.97
N LEU A 27 15.10 -10.98 -3.25
CA LEU A 27 14.37 -9.74 -3.57
C LEU A 27 14.17 -9.56 -5.07
N ILE A 28 12.94 -9.19 -5.47
CA ILE A 28 12.57 -8.78 -6.82
C ILE A 28 12.03 -7.34 -6.75
N LYS A 29 12.75 -6.39 -7.39
CA LYS A 29 12.46 -4.95 -7.30
C LYS A 29 11.62 -4.40 -8.45
N SER A 30 11.46 -5.13 -9.56
CA SER A 30 10.80 -4.59 -10.75
C SER A 30 9.89 -5.58 -11.45
N LYS A 31 8.89 -5.06 -12.16
CA LYS A 31 7.99 -5.86 -12.99
C LYS A 31 8.74 -6.74 -13.99
N ASN A 32 9.81 -6.21 -14.60
CA ASN A 32 10.58 -6.92 -15.62
C ASN A 32 11.42 -8.07 -15.05
N ALA A 33 11.78 -8.01 -13.76
CA ALA A 33 12.49 -9.07 -13.05
C ALA A 33 11.55 -10.20 -12.58
N LEU A 34 10.25 -9.93 -12.41
CA LEU A 34 9.25 -10.92 -11.98
C LEU A 34 8.83 -11.80 -13.18
N LYS A 35 9.67 -12.74 -13.54
CA LYS A 35 9.44 -13.70 -14.64
C LYS A 35 9.17 -15.10 -14.10
N PHE A 36 8.24 -15.83 -14.72
CA PHE A 36 7.88 -17.19 -14.32
C PHE A 36 9.10 -18.12 -14.23
N ASN A 37 9.98 -18.10 -15.24
CA ASN A 37 11.16 -18.95 -15.25
C ASN A 37 12.14 -18.62 -14.12
N THR A 38 12.27 -17.35 -13.75
CA THR A 38 13.06 -16.90 -12.59
C THR A 38 12.49 -17.49 -11.31
N ILE A 39 11.18 -17.33 -11.08
CA ILE A 39 10.51 -17.89 -9.90
C ILE A 39 10.58 -19.40 -9.85
N LYS A 40 10.37 -20.07 -11.00
CA LYS A 40 10.49 -21.55 -11.11
C LYS A 40 11.89 -22.03 -10.72
N LYS A 41 12.95 -21.31 -11.12
CA LYS A 41 14.34 -21.65 -10.77
C LYS A 41 14.64 -21.44 -9.28
N ILE A 42 14.10 -20.40 -8.66
CA ILE A 42 14.22 -20.16 -7.21
C ILE A 42 13.44 -21.22 -6.43
N ASN A 43 12.27 -21.62 -6.93
CA ASN A 43 11.33 -22.57 -6.33
C ASN A 43 10.96 -22.17 -4.88
N PRO A 44 10.36 -20.97 -4.67
CA PRO A 44 10.06 -20.49 -3.33
C PRO A 44 8.83 -21.19 -2.72
N SER A 45 8.83 -21.37 -1.42
CA SER A 45 7.67 -21.83 -0.67
C SER A 45 6.54 -20.79 -0.67
N ILE A 46 6.87 -19.51 -0.59
CA ILE A 46 5.93 -18.39 -0.62
C ILE A 46 6.61 -17.19 -1.32
N ILE A 47 5.82 -16.44 -2.09
CA ILE A 47 6.17 -15.14 -2.65
C ILE A 47 5.36 -14.08 -1.91
N PHE A 48 6.02 -13.12 -1.28
CA PHE A 48 5.41 -12.01 -0.55
C PHE A 48 5.41 -10.72 -1.38
N PHE A 49 4.31 -10.01 -1.36
CA PHE A 49 4.09 -8.74 -2.07
C PHE A 49 3.63 -7.64 -1.07
N PRO A 50 4.51 -7.13 -0.20
CA PRO A 50 4.15 -6.07 0.75
C PRO A 50 4.01 -4.70 0.06
N ASP A 51 4.75 -4.47 -1.01
CA ASP A 51 4.77 -3.22 -1.77
C ASP A 51 4.91 -3.49 -3.26
N TRP A 52 3.83 -3.90 -3.88
CA TRP A 52 3.84 -4.22 -5.30
C TRP A 52 2.78 -3.47 -6.08
N SER A 53 3.23 -2.68 -7.04
CA SER A 53 2.37 -1.75 -7.79
C SER A 53 1.86 -2.28 -9.13
N TRP A 54 2.27 -3.47 -9.55
CA TRP A 54 1.96 -4.02 -10.87
C TRP A 54 1.15 -5.31 -10.77
N LYS A 55 0.36 -5.60 -11.82
CA LYS A 55 -0.31 -6.91 -11.92
C LYS A 55 0.74 -8.02 -11.95
N VAL A 56 0.58 -9.02 -11.09
CA VAL A 56 1.40 -10.23 -11.07
C VAL A 56 0.94 -11.13 -12.21
N PRO A 57 1.85 -11.73 -13.01
CA PRO A 57 1.47 -12.66 -14.07
C PRO A 57 0.64 -13.84 -13.53
N GLU A 58 -0.47 -14.14 -14.18
CA GLU A 58 -1.40 -15.24 -13.78
C GLU A 58 -0.68 -16.58 -13.67
N LYS A 59 0.28 -16.84 -14.57
CA LYS A 59 1.10 -18.05 -14.51
C LYS A 59 1.89 -18.16 -13.19
N ILE A 60 2.29 -17.05 -12.57
CA ILE A 60 2.95 -17.07 -11.26
C ILE A 60 1.91 -17.33 -10.16
N VAL A 61 0.81 -16.59 -10.17
CA VAL A 61 -0.26 -16.72 -9.16
C VAL A 61 -0.84 -18.13 -9.10
N ASN A 62 -0.98 -18.79 -10.27
CA ASN A 62 -1.57 -20.12 -10.37
C ASN A 62 -0.61 -21.27 -10.01
N ASN A 63 0.70 -21.01 -10.00
CA ASN A 63 1.70 -22.07 -9.76
C ASN A 63 2.47 -21.90 -8.43
N PHE A 64 2.34 -20.75 -7.77
CA PHE A 64 3.04 -20.46 -6.52
C PHE A 64 2.11 -19.85 -5.49
N THR A 65 2.38 -20.08 -4.21
CA THR A 65 1.67 -19.38 -3.14
C THR A 65 2.13 -17.92 -3.10
N CYS A 66 1.28 -17.03 -3.60
CA CYS A 66 1.51 -15.59 -3.62
C CYS A 66 0.70 -14.92 -2.51
N VAL A 67 1.35 -14.24 -1.59
CA VAL A 67 0.71 -13.51 -0.48
C VAL A 67 0.90 -12.02 -0.70
N CYS A 68 -0.20 -11.29 -0.83
CA CYS A 68 -0.22 -9.84 -0.96
C CYS A 68 -0.67 -9.19 0.34
N PHE A 69 -0.13 -7.99 0.59
CA PHE A 69 -0.53 -7.12 1.70
C PHE A 69 -1.29 -5.93 1.12
N HIS A 70 -2.47 -5.66 1.67
CA HIS A 70 -3.36 -4.62 1.19
C HIS A 70 -3.90 -3.81 2.37
N GLU A 71 -3.77 -2.49 2.31
CA GLU A 71 -4.07 -1.58 3.40
C GLU A 71 -5.55 -1.22 3.43
N ALA A 72 -6.40 -2.26 3.54
CA ALA A 72 -7.83 -2.12 3.64
C ALA A 72 -8.48 -3.35 4.32
N PRO A 73 -9.68 -3.19 4.91
CA PRO A 73 -10.45 -4.29 5.46
C PRO A 73 -11.17 -5.05 4.33
N LEU A 74 -10.46 -5.85 3.56
CA LEU A 74 -11.04 -6.62 2.47
C LEU A 74 -12.31 -7.38 2.91
N PRO A 75 -13.37 -7.35 2.07
CA PRO A 75 -13.44 -7.02 0.64
C PRO A 75 -13.67 -5.54 0.32
N LYS A 76 -13.63 -4.63 1.29
CA LYS A 76 -13.74 -3.19 1.02
C LYS A 76 -12.42 -2.62 0.51
N PHE A 77 -12.50 -1.59 -0.36
CA PHE A 77 -11.36 -0.86 -0.92
C PHE A 77 -10.38 -1.73 -1.71
N ARG A 78 -10.86 -2.71 -2.48
CA ARG A 78 -10.05 -3.42 -3.47
C ARG A 78 -9.50 -2.45 -4.52
N GLY A 79 -8.39 -2.80 -5.16
CA GLY A 79 -7.81 -2.06 -6.27
C GLY A 79 -6.79 -1.03 -5.85
N GLY A 80 -6.74 0.10 -6.56
CA GLY A 80 -5.64 1.05 -6.44
C GLY A 80 -5.79 2.09 -5.33
N SER A 81 -4.63 2.52 -4.79
CA SER A 81 -4.52 3.63 -3.83
C SER A 81 -5.44 3.48 -2.59
N PRO A 82 -5.42 2.34 -1.90
CA PRO A 82 -6.33 2.06 -0.79
C PRO A 82 -6.19 3.08 0.34
N ILE A 83 -4.96 3.48 0.68
CA ILE A 83 -4.68 4.47 1.75
C ILE A 83 -5.33 5.81 1.41
N GLN A 84 -5.05 6.36 0.21
CA GLN A 84 -5.56 7.65 -0.22
C GLN A 84 -7.10 7.65 -0.32
N ASN A 85 -7.67 6.57 -0.86
CA ASN A 85 -9.11 6.43 -0.98
C ASN A 85 -9.83 6.37 0.38
N GLN A 86 -9.17 5.91 1.41
CA GLN A 86 -9.70 5.90 2.78
C GLN A 86 -9.51 7.26 3.47
N ILE A 87 -8.31 7.84 3.40
CA ILE A 87 -8.00 9.13 4.04
C ILE A 87 -8.91 10.24 3.53
N ILE A 88 -9.11 10.35 2.22
CA ILE A 88 -9.97 11.41 1.66
C ILE A 88 -11.43 11.29 2.10
N ARG A 89 -11.88 10.12 2.52
CA ARG A 89 -13.20 9.86 3.10
C ARG A 89 -13.26 10.02 4.61
N GLY A 90 -12.18 10.52 5.23
CA GLY A 90 -12.10 10.74 6.67
C GLY A 90 -11.92 9.46 7.50
N ILE A 91 -11.57 8.35 6.88
CA ILE A 91 -11.31 7.09 7.60
C ILE A 91 -9.95 7.19 8.27
N THR A 92 -9.92 6.98 9.57
CA THR A 92 -8.70 7.03 10.40
C THR A 92 -8.24 5.66 10.89
N LYS A 93 -9.12 4.64 10.84
CA LYS A 93 -8.82 3.27 11.29
C LYS A 93 -9.15 2.29 10.18
N THR A 94 -8.18 1.44 9.84
CA THR A 94 -8.31 0.42 8.80
C THR A 94 -7.58 -0.86 9.22
N LYS A 95 -7.26 -1.70 8.26
CA LYS A 95 -6.48 -2.93 8.47
C LYS A 95 -5.41 -3.07 7.40
N THR A 96 -4.27 -3.62 7.77
CA THR A 96 -3.41 -4.34 6.85
C THR A 96 -3.98 -5.75 6.70
N THR A 97 -4.29 -6.17 5.49
CA THR A 97 -4.83 -7.50 5.17
C THR A 97 -3.81 -8.28 4.36
N ALA A 98 -3.30 -9.38 4.91
CA ALA A 98 -2.55 -10.38 4.16
C ALA A 98 -3.53 -11.40 3.57
N PHE A 99 -3.43 -11.65 2.25
CA PHE A 99 -4.31 -12.58 1.56
C PHE A 99 -3.56 -13.38 0.49
N VAL A 100 -4.03 -14.59 0.16
CA VAL A 100 -3.49 -15.37 -0.94
C VAL A 100 -4.07 -14.85 -2.25
N MET A 101 -3.22 -14.46 -3.18
CA MET A 101 -3.64 -13.94 -4.47
C MET A 101 -4.34 -15.00 -5.32
N ASN A 102 -5.28 -14.54 -6.12
CA ASN A 102 -5.90 -15.28 -7.22
C ASN A 102 -5.92 -14.38 -8.47
N GLU A 103 -6.57 -14.80 -9.55
CA GLU A 103 -6.64 -14.06 -10.81
C GLU A 103 -7.38 -12.72 -10.71
N GLN A 104 -8.29 -12.59 -9.73
CA GLN A 104 -9.05 -11.37 -9.49
C GLN A 104 -8.31 -10.45 -8.54
N ILE A 105 -8.32 -9.15 -8.84
CA ILE A 105 -7.61 -8.14 -8.04
C ILE A 105 -8.19 -8.09 -6.61
N ASP A 106 -7.32 -8.31 -5.63
CA ASP A 106 -7.58 -8.23 -4.19
C ASP A 106 -8.79 -9.07 -3.72
N ALA A 107 -9.09 -10.18 -4.43
CA ALA A 107 -10.26 -11.01 -4.15
C ALA A 107 -9.93 -12.37 -3.52
N GLY A 108 -8.66 -12.69 -3.33
CA GLY A 108 -8.21 -13.95 -2.77
C GLY A 108 -8.53 -14.12 -1.28
N ASP A 109 -8.30 -15.33 -0.78
CA ASP A 109 -8.63 -15.70 0.60
C ASP A 109 -7.76 -14.95 1.61
N ILE A 110 -8.38 -14.32 2.60
CA ILE A 110 -7.70 -13.65 3.70
C ILE A 110 -7.02 -14.69 4.58
N ILE A 111 -5.77 -14.43 4.94
CA ILE A 111 -5.01 -15.26 5.88
C ILE A 111 -4.83 -14.59 7.24
N LEU A 112 -4.50 -13.32 7.26
CA LEU A 112 -4.33 -12.55 8.50
C LEU A 112 -4.79 -11.10 8.28
N GLN A 113 -5.18 -10.44 9.36
CA GLN A 113 -5.46 -9.01 9.39
C GLN A 113 -4.92 -8.40 10.68
N LYS A 114 -4.38 -7.19 10.58
CA LYS A 114 -3.93 -6.39 11.73
C LYS A 114 -4.47 -4.96 11.60
N ASN A 115 -4.85 -4.33 12.71
CA ASN A 115 -5.35 -2.96 12.70
C ASN A 115 -4.24 -2.00 12.24
N LEU A 116 -4.63 -1.00 11.46
CA LEU A 116 -3.77 0.05 10.96
C LEU A 116 -4.42 1.40 11.20
N SER A 117 -3.72 2.33 11.85
CA SER A 117 -4.16 3.73 11.94
C SER A 117 -3.70 4.48 10.69
N LEU A 118 -4.62 5.27 10.11
CA LEU A 118 -4.36 6.21 9.01
C LEU A 118 -4.23 7.66 9.50
N GLU A 119 -4.05 7.88 10.80
CA GLU A 119 -3.78 9.19 11.37
C GLU A 119 -2.31 9.58 11.17
N GLY A 120 -2.04 10.89 11.15
CA GLY A 120 -0.71 11.46 10.98
C GLY A 120 -0.27 11.56 9.51
N SER A 121 1.02 11.68 9.29
CA SER A 121 1.68 11.78 7.98
C SER A 121 1.73 10.44 7.24
N ILE A 122 2.02 10.48 5.95
CA ILE A 122 2.25 9.26 5.14
C ILE A 122 3.44 8.46 5.69
N GLN A 123 4.49 9.12 6.16
CA GLN A 123 5.66 8.44 6.71
C GLN A 123 5.33 7.67 8.00
N GLU A 124 4.52 8.27 8.88
CA GLU A 124 4.04 7.57 10.08
C GLU A 124 3.13 6.38 9.74
N ILE A 125 2.32 6.49 8.69
CA ILE A 125 1.50 5.38 8.19
C ILE A 125 2.41 4.28 7.64
N PHE A 126 3.44 4.60 6.85
CA PHE A 126 4.39 3.61 6.31
C PHE A 126 5.15 2.89 7.42
N SER A 127 5.56 3.60 8.49
CA SER A 127 6.19 2.97 9.64
C SER A 127 5.27 1.93 10.29
N ARG A 128 3.97 2.26 10.47
CA ARG A 128 2.98 1.32 11.01
C ARG A 128 2.68 0.16 10.05
N MET A 129 2.71 0.40 8.73
CA MET A 129 2.59 -0.67 7.73
C MET A 129 3.77 -1.63 7.81
N TYR A 130 5.00 -1.11 7.88
CA TYR A 130 6.20 -1.91 8.06
C TYR A 130 6.07 -2.86 9.27
N GLU A 131 5.69 -2.34 10.44
CA GLU A 131 5.49 -3.11 11.67
C GLU A 131 4.41 -4.20 11.51
N ASN A 132 3.33 -3.86 10.81
CA ASN A 132 2.27 -4.79 10.53
C ASN A 132 2.74 -5.91 9.60
N ASP A 133 3.34 -5.56 8.48
CA ASP A 133 3.80 -6.51 7.45
C ASP A 133 4.87 -7.43 8.00
N TYR A 134 5.84 -6.90 8.74
CA TYR A 134 6.87 -7.69 9.41
C TYR A 134 6.26 -8.75 10.34
N SER A 135 5.35 -8.31 11.22
CA SER A 135 4.66 -9.18 12.16
C SER A 135 3.80 -10.26 11.46
N LEU A 136 3.12 -9.88 10.37
CA LEU A 136 2.27 -10.80 9.61
C LEU A 136 3.10 -11.82 8.82
N ILE A 137 4.21 -11.40 8.20
CA ILE A 137 5.14 -12.30 7.48
C ILE A 137 5.70 -13.35 8.44
N LEU A 138 6.16 -12.96 9.63
CA LEU A 138 6.65 -13.92 10.62
C LEU A 138 5.60 -14.96 11.02
N LYS A 139 4.34 -14.53 11.23
CA LYS A 139 3.23 -15.45 11.53
C LYS A 139 2.95 -16.40 10.38
N ILE A 140 3.04 -15.92 9.13
CA ILE A 140 2.80 -16.73 7.93
C ILE A 140 3.93 -17.77 7.76
N ILE A 141 5.19 -17.37 7.89
CA ILE A 141 6.35 -18.27 7.81
C ILE A 141 6.25 -19.38 8.86
N ASN A 142 5.78 -19.06 10.06
CA ASN A 142 5.61 -20.00 11.16
C ASN A 142 4.30 -20.83 11.07
N GLY A 143 3.55 -20.73 9.97
CA GLY A 143 2.30 -21.49 9.76
C GLY A 143 1.15 -21.09 10.69
N LYS A 144 1.23 -19.96 11.39
CA LYS A 144 0.24 -19.48 12.37
C LYS A 144 -0.90 -18.71 11.70
N TYR A 145 -1.60 -19.33 10.75
CA TYR A 145 -2.73 -18.70 10.07
C TYR A 145 -3.77 -19.73 9.59
N LYS A 146 -4.98 -19.24 9.33
CA LYS A 146 -6.04 -19.99 8.65
C LYS A 146 -6.57 -19.18 7.47
N ARG A 147 -6.81 -19.82 6.34
CA ARG A 147 -7.43 -19.20 5.18
C ARG A 147 -8.93 -19.05 5.38
N ARG A 148 -9.48 -17.90 5.02
CA ARG A 148 -10.94 -17.66 5.00
C ARG A 148 -11.33 -16.85 3.78
N LYS A 149 -12.45 -17.19 3.16
CA LYS A 149 -13.02 -16.41 2.06
C LYS A 149 -13.36 -15.01 2.54
N GLN A 150 -13.24 -14.04 1.62
CA GLN A 150 -13.74 -12.70 1.89
C GLN A 150 -15.27 -12.74 1.97
N SER A 151 -15.86 -12.03 2.92
CA SER A 151 -17.31 -11.94 3.14
C SER A 151 -17.78 -10.49 3.18
N GLY A 152 -19.03 -10.25 2.75
CA GLY A 152 -19.63 -8.93 2.65
C GLY A 152 -19.53 -8.32 1.25
N LYS A 153 -20.17 -7.14 1.06
CA LYS A 153 -20.22 -6.44 -0.22
C LYS A 153 -18.87 -5.82 -0.55
N PRO A 154 -18.22 -6.19 -1.67
CA PRO A 154 -16.95 -5.60 -2.06
C PRO A 154 -17.13 -4.17 -2.57
N THR A 155 -16.08 -3.36 -2.38
CA THR A 155 -15.93 -2.06 -3.05
C THR A 155 -14.56 -2.01 -3.72
N SER A 156 -14.47 -1.34 -4.88
CA SER A 156 -13.23 -1.24 -5.65
C SER A 156 -12.98 0.19 -6.08
N TYR A 157 -11.71 0.55 -6.18
CA TYR A 157 -11.27 1.89 -6.61
C TYR A 157 -10.15 1.78 -7.63
N SER A 158 -10.18 2.68 -8.61
CA SER A 158 -9.07 2.83 -9.56
C SER A 158 -7.84 3.43 -8.87
N ARG A 159 -6.65 3.11 -9.39
CA ARG A 159 -5.42 3.74 -8.97
C ARG A 159 -5.44 5.22 -9.33
N ARG A 160 -5.11 6.09 -8.36
CA ARG A 160 -4.91 7.52 -8.59
C ARG A 160 -3.74 7.75 -9.56
N LYS A 161 -3.89 8.77 -10.39
CA LYS A 161 -2.88 9.25 -11.34
C LYS A 161 -2.34 10.60 -10.87
N PRO A 162 -1.16 11.06 -11.33
CA PRO A 162 -0.63 12.36 -10.93
C PRO A 162 -1.60 13.54 -11.16
N LYS A 163 -2.42 13.50 -12.21
CA LYS A 163 -3.46 14.50 -12.47
C LYS A 163 -4.54 14.58 -11.37
N ASP A 164 -4.75 13.50 -10.63
CA ASP A 164 -5.72 13.45 -9.53
C ASP A 164 -5.21 14.12 -8.25
N SER A 165 -3.97 14.63 -8.28
CA SER A 165 -3.38 15.44 -7.21
C SER A 165 -3.68 16.93 -7.35
N GLU A 166 -4.31 17.38 -8.44
CA GLU A 166 -4.77 18.75 -8.61
C GLU A 166 -5.97 19.04 -7.71
N LEU A 167 -5.80 20.00 -6.82
CA LEU A 167 -6.87 20.56 -6.00
C LEU A 167 -7.52 21.73 -6.78
N LYS A 168 -8.66 21.45 -7.39
CA LYS A 168 -9.32 22.41 -8.30
C LYS A 168 -10.02 23.55 -7.60
N SER A 169 -10.23 23.46 -6.29
CA SER A 169 -10.90 24.48 -5.47
C SER A 169 -10.42 24.37 -4.03
N LEU A 170 -10.30 25.51 -3.36
CA LEU A 170 -10.12 25.59 -1.92
C LEU A 170 -11.47 25.67 -1.16
N ASN A 171 -12.59 25.72 -1.88
CA ASN A 171 -13.93 25.75 -1.27
C ASN A 171 -14.35 24.37 -0.76
N HIS A 172 -13.59 23.86 0.21
CA HIS A 172 -13.82 22.60 0.90
C HIS A 172 -13.64 22.80 2.41
N SER A 173 -14.13 21.87 3.22
CA SER A 173 -13.85 21.89 4.65
C SER A 173 -12.33 21.78 4.91
N LYS A 174 -11.85 22.41 5.98
CA LYS A 174 -10.43 22.34 6.37
C LYS A 174 -9.95 20.89 6.58
N ASN A 175 -10.84 20.04 7.10
CA ASN A 175 -10.54 18.61 7.28
C ASN A 175 -10.37 17.88 5.94
N TYR A 176 -11.20 18.19 4.93
CA TYR A 176 -11.02 17.64 3.58
C TYR A 176 -9.69 18.11 2.96
N LEU A 177 -9.39 19.42 3.03
CA LEU A 177 -8.14 19.96 2.52
C LEU A 177 -6.91 19.35 3.21
N TYR A 178 -6.95 19.24 4.53
CA TYR A 178 -5.92 18.55 5.31
C TYR A 178 -5.71 17.11 4.81
N ASN A 179 -6.79 16.33 4.72
CA ASN A 179 -6.73 14.94 4.25
C ASN A 179 -6.23 14.86 2.80
N PHE A 180 -6.65 15.77 1.92
CA PHE A 180 -6.22 15.79 0.52
C PHE A 180 -4.71 16.05 0.40
N ILE A 181 -4.18 16.98 1.19
CA ILE A 181 -2.74 17.29 1.18
C ILE A 181 -1.94 16.14 1.81
N ARG A 182 -2.25 15.74 3.04
CA ARG A 182 -1.46 14.73 3.76
C ARG A 182 -1.46 13.35 3.10
N MET A 183 -2.53 12.96 2.40
CA MET A 183 -2.55 11.67 1.69
C MET A 183 -1.66 11.63 0.45
N LEU A 184 -1.15 12.78 0.04
CA LEU A 184 -0.29 12.98 -1.13
C LEU A 184 1.09 13.52 -0.76
N GLU A 185 1.49 13.43 0.52
CA GLU A 185 2.88 13.67 0.92
C GLU A 185 3.83 12.67 0.24
N ASP A 186 5.10 13.03 0.17
CA ASP A 186 6.12 12.15 -0.43
C ASP A 186 6.04 10.72 0.14
N PRO A 187 6.20 9.70 -0.70
CA PRO A 187 6.67 9.69 -2.09
C PRO A 187 5.56 9.74 -3.16
N TYR A 188 4.36 10.17 -2.81
CA TYR A 188 3.28 10.31 -3.78
C TYR A 188 3.39 11.63 -4.57
N PRO A 189 2.77 11.74 -5.77
CA PRO A 189 2.63 13.03 -6.44
C PRO A 189 1.88 14.00 -5.53
N ASN A 190 2.57 15.03 -5.06
CA ASN A 190 2.04 15.98 -4.10
C ASN A 190 0.77 16.70 -4.60
N ALA A 191 -0.09 17.09 -3.66
CA ALA A 191 -1.24 17.94 -3.94
C ALA A 191 -0.78 19.29 -4.49
N PHE A 192 -1.49 19.84 -5.47
CA PHE A 192 -1.16 21.16 -6.04
C PHE A 192 -2.41 21.90 -6.50
N VAL A 193 -2.28 23.24 -6.59
CA VAL A 193 -3.22 24.12 -7.30
C VAL A 193 -2.49 24.86 -8.42
N ARG A 194 -3.22 25.25 -9.48
CA ARG A 194 -2.72 26.12 -10.54
C ARG A 194 -3.21 27.55 -10.32
N ILE A 195 -2.29 28.50 -10.37
CA ILE A 195 -2.56 29.93 -10.26
C ILE A 195 -1.89 30.61 -11.47
N GLY A 196 -2.67 30.93 -12.48
CA GLY A 196 -2.15 31.40 -13.75
C GLY A 196 -1.25 30.35 -14.41
N LYS A 197 0.02 30.69 -14.65
CA LYS A 197 1.02 29.80 -15.24
C LYS A 197 1.80 29.00 -14.18
N GLN A 198 1.66 29.35 -12.91
CA GLN A 198 2.40 28.75 -11.80
C GLN A 198 1.63 27.59 -11.18
N LYS A 199 2.36 26.73 -10.50
CA LYS A 199 1.85 25.59 -9.74
C LYS A 199 2.33 25.72 -8.29
N LEU A 200 1.38 25.84 -7.38
CA LEU A 200 1.62 25.83 -5.94
C LEU A 200 1.47 24.38 -5.43
N ILE A 201 2.58 23.80 -5.00
CA ILE A 201 2.67 22.40 -4.54
C ILE A 201 2.65 22.37 -3.03
N PHE A 202 1.75 21.56 -2.45
CA PHE A 202 1.63 21.37 -1.00
C PHE A 202 2.51 20.21 -0.56
N LYS A 203 3.55 20.48 0.22
CA LYS A 203 4.48 19.44 0.72
C LYS A 203 4.00 18.81 2.02
N LYS A 204 3.47 19.60 2.93
CA LYS A 204 3.02 19.17 4.26
C LYS A 204 1.83 20.00 4.72
N ALA A 205 0.92 19.39 5.46
CA ALA A 205 -0.18 20.10 6.08
C ALA A 205 -0.24 19.83 7.59
N ILE A 206 -0.63 20.84 8.36
CA ILE A 206 -0.87 20.76 9.81
C ILE A 206 -2.27 21.30 10.08
N TYR A 207 -3.09 20.52 10.78
CA TYR A 207 -4.43 20.93 11.17
C TYR A 207 -4.59 20.87 12.69
N ASN A 208 -4.53 22.04 13.32
CA ASN A 208 -4.63 22.21 14.77
C ASN A 208 -5.58 23.37 15.12
N ASN A 209 -6.33 23.25 16.20
CA ASN A 209 -7.17 24.31 16.73
C ASN A 209 -8.04 24.98 15.66
N LYS A 210 -8.65 24.21 14.77
CA LYS A 210 -9.46 24.68 13.63
C LYS A 210 -8.69 25.55 12.61
N LYS A 211 -7.35 25.62 12.71
CA LYS A 211 -6.47 26.27 11.73
C LYS A 211 -5.77 25.23 10.88
N LEU A 212 -5.86 25.38 9.57
CA LEU A 212 -5.08 24.60 8.59
C LEU A 212 -3.94 25.48 8.10
N SER A 213 -2.73 24.98 8.19
CA SER A 213 -1.53 25.55 7.58
C SER A 213 -0.85 24.50 6.70
N ALA A 214 -0.13 24.95 5.69
CA ALA A 214 0.62 24.06 4.80
C ALA A 214 1.95 24.68 4.39
N GLU A 215 2.95 23.85 4.23
CA GLU A 215 4.21 24.17 3.57
C GLU A 215 4.03 23.99 2.07
N VAL A 216 4.54 24.95 1.28
CA VAL A 216 4.33 25.01 -0.16
C VAL A 216 5.62 25.32 -0.91
N GLU A 217 5.72 24.80 -2.13
CA GLU A 217 6.71 25.14 -3.15
C GLU A 217 5.99 25.72 -4.37
N ILE A 218 6.64 26.64 -5.08
CA ILE A 218 6.11 27.28 -6.29
C ILE A 218 6.97 26.87 -7.47
N GLU A 219 6.31 26.30 -8.50
CA GLU A 219 6.88 25.95 -9.81
C GLU A 219 6.20 26.69 -10.96
#